data_929e4b69e3830b31fe1e2a082ad60c38
#
_entry.id   929e4b69e3830b31fe1e2a082ad60c38
#
_cell.length_a   1.000
_cell.length_b   1.000
_cell.length_c   1.000
_cell.angle_alpha   90.00
_cell.angle_beta   90.00
_cell.angle_gamma   90.00
#
_symmetry.space_group_name_H-M   'P 1'
#
loop_
_entity.id
_entity.type
_entity.pdbx_description
1 polymer ?
#
loop_
_entity_poly.entity_id
_entity_poly.type
_entity_poly.pdbx_seq_one_letter_code
_entity_poly.pdbx_strand_id
1 'polypeptide(L)'
;MRLFDVLGPVMTGPSSSHTAGAVRIGLTARNLLGEAPKTAEILLHGSFAATGRGHGTDRALVAGLLGMLPDDERIPDSFSLAQQAGLDYTIGTVVLRGAHPNTALLRLEGVSGRKLEVMGASIGGGRINICQIDGITTNFGGDHNTLIVHNQDTPGHVAEVTTALAQRGINIATMQLYRSTAGGYAVMVLECDQPLPDALITELRGMQGIVKVTGLNLAQQTETKEGA
;
A
#
# COMPACT_ATOMS: atom_id res chain seq x y z
N MET A 1 2.28 14.46 -22.92
CA MET A 1 2.01 14.95 -21.54
C MET A 1 0.61 15.53 -21.58
N ARG A 2 -0.36 14.93 -20.90
CA ARG A 2 -1.74 15.42 -20.88
C ARG A 2 -1.82 16.57 -19.88
N LEU A 3 -2.75 17.53 -20.09
CA LEU A 3 -2.93 18.69 -19.20
C LEU A 3 -3.14 18.26 -17.73
N PHE A 4 -3.84 17.16 -17.51
CA PHE A 4 -4.09 16.57 -16.19
C PHE A 4 -2.86 15.95 -15.53
N ASP A 5 -1.79 15.64 -16.27
CA ASP A 5 -0.52 15.17 -15.72
C ASP A 5 0.28 16.32 -15.05
N VAL A 6 -0.10 17.56 -15.34
CA VAL A 6 0.52 18.79 -14.79
C VAL A 6 -0.29 19.35 -13.62
N LEU A 7 -1.61 19.13 -13.62
CA LEU A 7 -2.48 19.46 -12.49
C LEU A 7 -2.29 18.34 -11.47
N GLY A 8 -1.76 18.66 -10.29
CA GLY A 8 -1.64 17.70 -9.19
C GLY A 8 -2.98 17.04 -8.84
N PRO A 9 -2.97 15.97 -8.05
CA PRO A 9 -4.20 15.29 -7.64
C PRO A 9 -5.11 16.25 -6.86
N VAL A 10 -6.43 16.03 -6.93
CA VAL A 10 -7.36 16.66 -5.98
C VAL A 10 -6.96 16.18 -4.59
N MET A 11 -6.66 17.12 -3.68
CA MET A 11 -6.07 16.80 -2.39
C MET A 11 -6.39 17.85 -1.34
N THR A 12 -6.45 17.43 -0.09
CA THR A 12 -6.51 18.30 1.07
C THR A 12 -5.12 18.42 1.68
N GLY A 13 -4.51 19.62 1.57
CA GLY A 13 -3.18 19.90 2.14
C GLY A 13 -2.22 20.58 1.15
N PRO A 14 -1.06 21.06 1.64
CA PRO A 14 -0.20 21.97 0.89
C PRO A 14 0.76 21.29 -0.10
N SER A 15 0.92 19.97 -0.07
CA SER A 15 1.96 19.27 -0.84
C SER A 15 1.48 17.96 -1.41
N SER A 16 1.59 17.79 -2.75
CA SER A 16 1.27 16.53 -3.41
C SER A 16 2.17 15.38 -2.93
N SER A 17 3.43 15.64 -2.62
CA SER A 17 4.34 14.60 -2.13
C SER A 17 4.16 14.32 -0.64
N HIS A 18 4.12 15.38 0.20
CA HIS A 18 4.11 15.24 1.66
C HIS A 18 2.70 14.99 2.22
N THR A 19 1.63 15.33 1.49
CA THR A 19 0.26 15.08 1.92
C THR A 19 -0.37 13.96 1.09
N ALA A 20 -0.68 14.18 -0.20
CA ALA A 20 -1.39 13.18 -1.00
C ALA A 20 -0.61 11.86 -1.13
N GLY A 21 0.71 11.93 -1.38
CA GLY A 21 1.55 10.74 -1.43
C GLY A 21 1.62 10.00 -0.09
N ALA A 22 1.68 10.72 1.03
CA ALA A 22 1.70 10.12 2.36
C ALA A 22 0.37 9.45 2.71
N VAL A 23 -0.79 10.08 2.41
CA VAL A 23 -2.11 9.44 2.56
C VAL A 23 -2.15 8.13 1.78
N ARG A 24 -1.72 8.14 0.50
CA ARG A 24 -1.71 6.94 -0.34
C ARG A 24 -0.80 5.83 0.19
N ILE A 25 0.36 6.17 0.77
CA ILE A 25 1.23 5.18 1.43
C ILE A 25 0.49 4.53 2.62
N GLY A 26 -0.12 5.32 3.50
CA GLY A 26 -0.88 4.81 4.65
C GLY A 26 -2.07 3.94 4.22
N LEU A 27 -2.84 4.40 3.23
CA LEU A 27 -3.99 3.69 2.69
C LEU A 27 -3.59 2.34 2.04
N THR A 28 -2.51 2.36 1.25
CA THR A 28 -1.99 1.13 0.64
C THR A 28 -1.51 0.15 1.72
N ALA A 29 -0.83 0.62 2.75
CA ALA A 29 -0.39 -0.23 3.86
C ALA A 29 -1.58 -0.85 4.61
N ARG A 30 -2.66 -0.08 4.88
CA ARG A 30 -3.91 -0.60 5.44
C ARG A 30 -4.52 -1.69 4.54
N ASN A 31 -4.60 -1.44 3.24
CA ASN A 31 -5.17 -2.40 2.30
C ASN A 31 -4.32 -3.69 2.19
N LEU A 32 -2.99 -3.57 2.27
CA LEU A 32 -2.06 -4.70 2.35
C LEU A 32 -2.22 -5.50 3.64
N LEU A 33 -2.52 -4.84 4.76
CA LEU A 33 -2.86 -5.50 6.01
C LEU A 33 -4.17 -6.29 5.88
N GLY A 34 -5.14 -5.76 5.13
CA GLY A 34 -6.43 -6.40 4.83
C GLY A 34 -7.47 -6.26 5.95
N GLU A 35 -7.19 -5.45 6.96
CA GLU A 35 -8.07 -5.14 8.08
C GLU A 35 -7.72 -3.78 8.69
N ALA A 36 -8.51 -3.29 9.64
CA ALA A 36 -8.18 -2.09 10.38
C ALA A 36 -6.92 -2.31 11.23
N PRO A 37 -5.92 -1.43 11.16
CA PRO A 37 -4.78 -1.49 12.05
C PRO A 37 -5.21 -1.14 13.48
N LYS A 38 -4.76 -1.96 14.44
CA LYS A 38 -4.90 -1.73 15.89
C LYS A 38 -3.70 -0.94 16.42
N THR A 39 -2.50 -1.29 15.95
CA THR A 39 -1.27 -0.55 16.28
C THR A 39 -0.47 -0.20 15.02
N ALA A 40 0.25 0.93 15.06
CA ALA A 40 1.11 1.37 13.97
C ALA A 40 2.38 2.04 14.51
N GLU A 41 3.56 1.56 14.09
CA GLU A 41 4.82 2.29 14.21
C GLU A 41 5.12 2.94 12.86
N ILE A 42 5.20 4.26 12.83
CA ILE A 42 5.41 5.07 11.63
C ILE A 42 6.80 5.70 11.72
N LEU A 43 7.72 5.27 10.87
CA LEU A 43 9.11 5.74 10.86
C LEU A 43 9.38 6.55 9.58
N LEU A 44 9.66 7.84 9.75
CA LEU A 44 9.88 8.78 8.66
C LEU A 44 11.36 8.86 8.30
N HIS A 45 11.67 8.91 7.00
CA HIS A 45 13.02 9.05 6.46
C HIS A 45 13.18 10.35 5.67
N GLY A 46 14.41 10.89 5.67
CA GLY A 46 14.85 11.96 4.79
C GLY A 46 13.99 13.23 4.92
N SER A 47 13.40 13.68 3.82
CA SER A 47 12.55 14.87 3.79
C SER A 47 11.26 14.69 4.59
N PHE A 48 10.68 13.50 4.61
CA PHE A 48 9.53 13.20 5.45
C PHE A 48 9.85 13.42 6.95
N ALA A 49 11.05 13.04 7.38
CA ALA A 49 11.51 13.27 8.76
C ALA A 49 11.80 14.76 9.03
N ALA A 50 12.46 15.44 8.08
CA ALA A 50 12.92 16.81 8.27
C ALA A 50 11.79 17.84 8.21
N THR A 51 10.81 17.66 7.33
CA THR A 51 9.77 18.66 7.04
C THR A 51 8.34 18.15 7.28
N GLY A 52 8.18 16.90 7.65
CA GLY A 52 6.88 16.22 7.71
C GLY A 52 5.86 16.88 8.62
N ARG A 53 6.27 17.39 9.78
CA ARG A 53 5.37 18.11 10.69
C ARG A 53 4.83 19.41 10.08
N GLY A 54 5.66 20.16 9.36
CA GLY A 54 5.26 21.42 8.71
C GLY A 54 4.28 21.21 7.54
N HIS A 55 4.37 20.07 6.87
CA HIS A 55 3.51 19.72 5.73
C HIS A 55 2.40 18.71 6.08
N GLY A 56 2.28 18.31 7.35
CA GLY A 56 1.26 17.37 7.82
C GLY A 56 1.44 15.93 7.32
N THR A 57 2.69 15.51 7.01
CA THR A 57 2.98 14.14 6.55
C THR A 57 2.59 13.09 7.57
N ASP A 58 2.81 13.37 8.84
CA ASP A 58 2.42 12.54 9.97
C ASP A 58 0.89 12.32 10.00
N ARG A 59 0.12 13.41 9.91
CA ARG A 59 -1.34 13.36 9.84
C ARG A 59 -1.83 12.62 8.59
N ALA A 60 -1.18 12.88 7.46
CA ALA A 60 -1.52 12.26 6.19
C ALA A 60 -1.33 10.72 6.21
N LEU A 61 -0.23 10.23 6.78
CA LEU A 61 -0.01 8.79 6.95
C LEU A 61 -1.06 8.16 7.86
N VAL A 62 -1.38 8.79 9.00
CA VAL A 62 -2.43 8.32 9.91
C VAL A 62 -3.80 8.34 9.24
N ALA A 63 -4.13 9.40 8.48
CA ALA A 63 -5.37 9.48 7.70
C ALA A 63 -5.50 8.31 6.72
N GLY A 64 -4.42 7.99 5.98
CA GLY A 64 -4.38 6.82 5.11
C GLY A 64 -4.59 5.50 5.86
N LEU A 65 -3.98 5.33 7.04
CA LEU A 65 -4.20 4.16 7.90
C LEU A 65 -5.64 4.06 8.40
N LEU A 66 -6.37 5.17 8.52
CA LEU A 66 -7.80 5.21 8.81
C LEU A 66 -8.69 4.92 7.59
N GLY A 67 -8.11 4.83 6.39
CA GLY A 67 -8.84 4.57 5.15
C GLY A 67 -9.27 5.82 4.38
N MET A 68 -8.75 6.99 4.74
CA MET A 68 -9.07 8.25 4.05
C MET A 68 -8.37 8.33 2.70
N LEU A 69 -9.02 9.01 1.75
CA LEU A 69 -8.47 9.38 0.44
C LEU A 69 -7.69 10.70 0.52
N PRO A 70 -6.84 11.02 -0.46
CA PRO A 70 -6.05 12.26 -0.45
C PRO A 70 -6.86 13.57 -0.44
N ASP A 71 -8.10 13.53 -0.88
CA ASP A 71 -9.04 14.66 -0.92
C ASP A 71 -10.02 14.72 0.28
N ASP A 72 -9.84 13.85 1.28
CA ASP A 72 -10.68 13.82 2.47
C ASP A 72 -10.42 15.06 3.34
N GLU A 73 -11.46 15.83 3.61
CA GLU A 73 -11.37 17.06 4.41
C GLU A 73 -11.03 16.80 5.87
N ARG A 74 -11.18 15.56 6.35
CA ARG A 74 -10.89 15.15 7.73
C ARG A 74 -9.40 14.86 8.00
N ILE A 75 -8.54 14.90 6.97
CA ILE A 75 -7.09 14.66 7.13
C ILE A 75 -6.46 15.48 8.26
N PRO A 76 -6.77 16.79 8.43
CA PRO A 76 -6.23 17.57 9.55
C PRO A 76 -6.58 17.02 10.93
N ASP A 77 -7.71 16.33 11.06
CA ASP A 77 -8.24 15.77 12.31
C ASP A 77 -7.88 14.30 12.52
N SER A 78 -7.02 13.73 11.66
CA SER A 78 -6.69 12.31 11.65
C SER A 78 -6.20 11.76 13.00
N PHE A 79 -5.50 12.57 13.79
CA PHE A 79 -5.03 12.13 15.12
C PHE A 79 -6.17 11.93 16.12
N SER A 80 -7.14 12.84 16.15
CA SER A 80 -8.33 12.67 17.01
C SER A 80 -9.20 11.52 16.54
N LEU A 81 -9.34 11.35 15.22
CA LEU A 81 -10.07 10.24 14.61
C LEU A 81 -9.38 8.90 14.84
N ALA A 82 -8.05 8.85 14.85
CA ALA A 82 -7.29 7.65 15.20
C ALA A 82 -7.56 7.21 16.64
N GLN A 83 -7.56 8.16 17.58
CA GLN A 83 -7.90 7.88 18.96
C GLN A 83 -9.34 7.34 19.09
N GLN A 84 -10.31 7.94 18.40
CA GLN A 84 -11.70 7.48 18.40
C GLN A 84 -11.85 6.08 17.77
N ALA A 85 -11.07 5.78 16.72
CA ALA A 85 -11.05 4.47 16.08
C ALA A 85 -10.27 3.39 16.85
N GLY A 86 -9.62 3.75 17.97
CA GLY A 86 -8.82 2.83 18.76
C GLY A 86 -7.50 2.41 18.09
N LEU A 87 -6.98 3.23 17.16
CA LEU A 87 -5.66 3.05 16.58
C LEU A 87 -4.61 3.64 17.51
N ASP A 88 -3.80 2.78 18.12
CA ASP A 88 -2.60 3.18 18.85
C ASP A 88 -1.41 3.32 17.89
N TYR A 89 -0.73 4.48 17.90
CA TYR A 89 0.38 4.70 16.97
C TYR A 89 1.52 5.50 17.59
N THR A 90 2.70 5.25 17.05
CA THR A 90 3.92 6.02 17.34
C THR A 90 4.51 6.57 16.06
N ILE A 91 5.08 7.77 16.13
CA ILE A 91 5.76 8.41 15.00
C ILE A 91 7.19 8.70 15.41
N GLY A 92 8.13 8.13 14.65
CA GLY A 92 9.56 8.30 14.85
C GLY A 92 10.29 8.62 13.55
N THR A 93 11.62 8.58 13.60
CA THR A 93 12.49 8.80 12.45
C THR A 93 13.45 7.63 12.28
N VAL A 94 13.84 7.38 11.03
CA VAL A 94 14.79 6.32 10.66
C VAL A 94 15.72 6.80 9.54
N VAL A 95 16.93 6.27 9.49
CA VAL A 95 17.85 6.50 8.37
C VAL A 95 17.88 5.23 7.52
N LEU A 96 17.36 5.31 6.30
CA LEU A 96 17.30 4.22 5.33
C LEU A 96 18.30 4.49 4.21
N ARG A 97 19.38 3.70 4.13
CA ARG A 97 20.42 3.90 3.11
C ARG A 97 19.86 3.59 1.71
N GLY A 98 20.07 4.51 0.76
CA GLY A 98 19.63 4.35 -0.62
C GLY A 98 18.13 4.53 -0.85
N ALA A 99 17.34 4.81 0.19
CA ALA A 99 15.91 5.07 0.04
C ALA A 99 15.64 6.50 -0.49
N HIS A 100 14.49 6.66 -1.14
CA HIS A 100 14.01 7.97 -1.60
C HIS A 100 13.80 8.91 -0.38
N PRO A 101 14.11 10.23 -0.47
CA PRO A 101 13.96 11.15 0.66
C PRO A 101 12.56 11.19 1.29
N ASN A 102 11.51 10.97 0.50
CA ASN A 102 10.12 10.97 0.97
C ASN A 102 9.64 9.53 1.25
N THR A 103 10.37 8.80 2.09
CA THR A 103 10.04 7.40 2.45
C THR A 103 9.50 7.31 3.86
N ALA A 104 8.48 6.46 4.03
CA ALA A 104 7.99 6.02 5.34
C ALA A 104 8.10 4.49 5.44
N LEU A 105 8.53 4.00 6.60
CA LEU A 105 8.49 2.61 7.02
C LEU A 105 7.36 2.46 8.04
N LEU A 106 6.39 1.61 7.73
CA LEU A 106 5.19 1.37 8.53
C LEU A 106 5.21 -0.07 9.05
N ARG A 107 5.13 -0.25 10.37
CA ARG A 107 4.93 -1.56 11.00
C ARG A 107 3.56 -1.56 11.63
N LEU A 108 2.70 -2.43 11.14
CA LEU A 108 1.29 -2.48 11.49
C LEU A 108 0.96 -3.80 12.18
N GLU A 109 0.04 -3.74 13.14
CA GLU A 109 -0.64 -4.92 13.67
C GLU A 109 -2.15 -4.69 13.61
N GLY A 110 -2.85 -5.61 12.98
CA GLY A 110 -4.29 -5.57 12.82
C GLY A 110 -5.05 -6.09 14.05
N VAL A 111 -6.38 -5.95 14.02
CA VAL A 111 -7.26 -6.42 15.11
C VAL A 111 -7.20 -7.94 15.30
N SER A 112 -6.89 -8.70 14.26
CA SER A 112 -6.69 -10.17 14.34
C SER A 112 -5.31 -10.58 14.86
N GLY A 113 -4.39 -9.62 15.11
CA GLY A 113 -2.99 -9.88 15.44
C GLY A 113 -2.09 -10.08 14.21
N ARG A 114 -2.62 -9.88 13.01
CA ARG A 114 -1.84 -9.93 11.77
C ARG A 114 -0.82 -8.79 11.74
N LYS A 115 0.44 -9.12 11.40
CA LYS A 115 1.53 -8.14 11.30
C LYS A 115 1.89 -7.89 9.85
N LEU A 116 2.36 -6.68 9.58
CA LEU A 116 2.79 -6.24 8.25
C LEU A 116 3.85 -5.14 8.39
N GLU A 117 4.95 -5.26 7.67
CA GLU A 117 5.92 -4.19 7.49
C GLU A 117 5.89 -3.71 6.03
N VAL A 118 5.71 -2.40 5.80
CA VAL A 118 5.68 -1.80 4.46
C VAL A 118 6.61 -0.61 4.40
N MET A 119 7.46 -0.55 3.39
CA MET A 119 8.24 0.64 3.04
C MET A 119 7.68 1.26 1.78
N GLY A 120 7.18 2.48 1.87
CA GLY A 120 6.62 3.24 0.76
C GLY A 120 7.29 4.59 0.58
N ALA A 121 7.51 4.99 -0.67
CA ALA A 121 8.08 6.27 -1.05
C ALA A 121 7.08 7.10 -1.86
N SER A 122 6.97 8.39 -1.56
CA SER A 122 6.26 9.36 -2.41
C SER A 122 7.20 9.90 -3.46
N ILE A 123 6.92 9.62 -4.73
CA ILE A 123 7.79 9.92 -5.88
C ILE A 123 7.37 11.17 -6.66
N GLY A 124 6.50 12.01 -6.07
CA GLY A 124 6.03 13.27 -6.66
C GLY A 124 4.66 13.16 -7.35
N GLY A 125 3.95 14.28 -7.42
CA GLY A 125 2.63 14.35 -8.05
C GLY A 125 1.55 13.49 -7.39
N GLY A 126 1.68 13.16 -6.10
CA GLY A 126 0.80 12.23 -5.39
C GLY A 126 1.05 10.76 -5.71
N ARG A 127 1.98 10.43 -6.61
CA ARG A 127 2.35 9.05 -6.92
C ARG A 127 3.23 8.46 -5.82
N ILE A 128 3.08 7.16 -5.62
CA ILE A 128 3.86 6.42 -4.63
C ILE A 128 4.57 5.22 -5.28
N ASN A 129 5.55 4.70 -4.57
CA ASN A 129 6.16 3.40 -4.86
C ASN A 129 6.26 2.61 -3.56
N ILE A 130 5.66 1.43 -3.52
CA ILE A 130 5.87 0.46 -2.43
C ILE A 130 7.15 -0.30 -2.75
N CYS A 131 8.17 -0.01 -1.96
CA CYS A 131 9.55 -0.48 -2.17
C CYS A 131 9.85 -1.81 -1.46
N GLN A 132 9.10 -2.12 -0.39
CA GLN A 132 9.32 -3.34 0.40
C GLN A 132 8.04 -3.76 1.13
N ILE A 133 7.81 -5.07 1.22
CA ILE A 133 6.77 -5.71 2.04
C ILE A 133 7.42 -6.86 2.81
N ASP A 134 7.29 -6.84 4.14
CA ASP A 134 7.80 -7.89 5.05
C ASP A 134 9.29 -8.25 4.75
N GLY A 135 10.13 -7.22 4.53
CA GLY A 135 11.55 -7.37 4.23
C GLY A 135 11.87 -7.72 2.77
N ILE A 136 10.88 -8.05 1.94
CA ILE A 136 11.08 -8.39 0.53
C ILE A 136 10.93 -7.14 -0.33
N THR A 137 11.94 -6.84 -1.15
CA THR A 137 11.91 -5.73 -2.10
C THR A 137 10.75 -5.90 -3.09
N THR A 138 10.02 -4.83 -3.35
CA THR A 138 8.93 -4.76 -4.32
C THR A 138 9.01 -3.45 -5.10
N ASN A 139 8.21 -3.29 -6.15
CA ASN A 139 8.17 -2.04 -6.92
C ASN A 139 6.80 -1.91 -7.61
N PHE A 140 5.83 -1.25 -6.97
CA PHE A 140 4.52 -0.96 -7.58
C PHE A 140 3.90 0.33 -7.02
N GLY A 141 3.09 0.98 -7.83
CA GLY A 141 2.57 2.32 -7.54
C GLY A 141 1.21 2.36 -6.85
N GLY A 142 0.45 1.28 -6.84
CA GLY A 142 -0.94 1.29 -6.39
C GLY A 142 -1.88 2.08 -7.32
N ASP A 143 -1.46 2.33 -8.56
CA ASP A 143 -2.26 3.02 -9.59
C ASP A 143 -3.02 2.02 -10.51
N HIS A 144 -2.85 0.73 -10.27
CA HIS A 144 -3.48 -0.37 -10.98
C HIS A 144 -4.12 -1.36 -10.00
N ASN A 145 -5.10 -2.14 -10.46
CA ASN A 145 -5.56 -3.30 -9.70
C ASN A 145 -4.38 -4.24 -9.53
N THR A 146 -3.94 -4.47 -8.30
CA THR A 146 -2.67 -5.15 -8.02
C THR A 146 -2.91 -6.41 -7.21
N LEU A 147 -2.52 -7.57 -7.76
CA LEU A 147 -2.48 -8.85 -7.06
C LEU A 147 -1.08 -9.05 -6.48
N ILE A 148 -1.00 -9.31 -5.18
CA ILE A 148 0.24 -9.60 -4.47
C ILE A 148 0.12 -10.99 -3.88
N VAL A 149 1.00 -11.89 -4.32
CA VAL A 149 1.01 -13.29 -3.89
C VAL A 149 2.34 -13.60 -3.22
N HIS A 150 2.30 -13.95 -1.95
CA HIS A 150 3.43 -14.49 -1.22
C HIS A 150 3.37 -16.02 -1.33
N ASN A 151 4.42 -16.65 -1.83
CA ASN A 151 4.50 -18.09 -2.04
C ASN A 151 5.85 -18.67 -1.66
N GLN A 152 5.91 -19.99 -1.52
CA GLN A 152 7.19 -20.70 -1.48
C GLN A 152 7.85 -20.60 -2.87
N ASP A 153 9.17 -20.39 -2.91
CA ASP A 153 9.93 -20.29 -4.17
C ASP A 153 10.17 -21.68 -4.77
N THR A 154 9.08 -22.27 -5.31
CA THR A 154 9.11 -23.58 -5.95
C THR A 154 8.48 -23.52 -7.35
N PRO A 155 8.84 -24.43 -8.27
CA PRO A 155 8.25 -24.46 -9.61
C PRO A 155 6.74 -24.65 -9.59
N GLY A 156 6.04 -23.96 -10.51
CA GLY A 156 4.60 -24.11 -10.74
C GLY A 156 3.76 -22.91 -10.31
N HIS A 157 4.07 -22.23 -9.21
CA HIS A 157 3.23 -21.18 -8.65
C HIS A 157 2.96 -20.02 -9.61
N VAL A 158 3.95 -19.61 -10.42
CA VAL A 158 3.73 -18.57 -11.45
C VAL A 158 2.68 -19.04 -12.44
N ALA A 159 2.76 -20.30 -12.93
CA ALA A 159 1.80 -20.85 -13.89
C ALA A 159 0.40 -20.96 -13.27
N GLU A 160 0.28 -21.42 -12.04
CA GLU A 160 -0.99 -21.54 -11.31
C GLU A 160 -1.69 -20.18 -11.18
N VAL A 161 -0.96 -19.15 -10.68
CA VAL A 161 -1.50 -17.81 -10.50
C VAL A 161 -1.90 -17.18 -11.83
N THR A 162 -1.05 -17.24 -12.86
CA THR A 162 -1.35 -16.64 -14.16
C THR A 162 -2.47 -17.39 -14.89
N THR A 163 -2.60 -18.71 -14.72
CA THR A 163 -3.72 -19.49 -15.24
C THR A 163 -5.04 -19.09 -14.58
N ALA A 164 -5.05 -18.91 -13.26
CA ALA A 164 -6.25 -18.48 -12.53
C ALA A 164 -6.75 -17.10 -12.97
N LEU A 165 -5.84 -16.18 -13.29
CA LEU A 165 -6.16 -14.86 -13.87
C LEU A 165 -6.70 -15.02 -15.30
N ALA A 166 -6.02 -15.78 -16.16
CA ALA A 166 -6.40 -15.98 -17.55
C ALA A 166 -7.79 -16.62 -17.68
N GLN A 167 -8.13 -17.60 -16.85
CA GLN A 167 -9.46 -18.26 -16.82
C GLN A 167 -10.60 -17.28 -16.51
N ARG A 168 -10.29 -16.12 -15.90
CA ARG A 168 -11.25 -15.06 -15.59
C ARG A 168 -11.18 -13.87 -16.54
N GLY A 169 -10.41 -13.98 -17.62
CA GLY A 169 -10.24 -12.90 -18.59
C GLY A 169 -9.50 -11.67 -18.02
N ILE A 170 -8.72 -11.86 -16.96
CA ILE A 170 -7.94 -10.77 -16.33
C ILE A 170 -6.60 -10.67 -17.06
N ASN A 171 -6.37 -9.51 -17.68
CA ASN A 171 -5.11 -9.21 -18.37
C ASN A 171 -4.07 -8.66 -17.38
N ILE A 172 -2.84 -9.15 -17.51
CA ILE A 172 -1.68 -8.71 -16.71
C ILE A 172 -0.95 -7.62 -17.49
N ALA A 173 -0.94 -6.40 -16.95
CA ALA A 173 -0.21 -5.25 -17.53
C ALA A 173 1.28 -5.32 -17.18
N THR A 174 1.60 -5.58 -15.92
CA THR A 174 2.98 -5.83 -15.47
C THR A 174 3.03 -7.00 -14.51
N MET A 175 4.15 -7.71 -14.50
CA MET A 175 4.42 -8.78 -13.55
C MET A 175 5.85 -8.71 -13.07
N GLN A 176 6.03 -8.79 -11.76
CA GLN A 176 7.33 -8.79 -11.12
C GLN A 176 7.38 -9.93 -10.10
N LEU A 177 8.49 -10.65 -10.06
CA LEU A 177 8.72 -11.73 -9.12
C LEU A 177 9.98 -11.41 -8.31
N TYR A 178 9.82 -11.32 -7.02
CA TYR A 178 10.89 -11.08 -6.07
C TYR A 178 11.04 -12.29 -5.15
N ARG A 179 12.27 -12.63 -4.78
CA ARG A 179 12.54 -13.70 -3.81
C ARG A 179 13.60 -13.28 -2.80
N SER A 180 13.48 -13.79 -1.58
CA SER A 180 14.49 -13.57 -0.54
C SER A 180 15.77 -14.36 -0.82
N THR A 181 15.60 -15.66 -1.05
CA THR A 181 16.67 -16.63 -1.40
C THR A 181 16.08 -17.72 -2.27
N ALA A 182 16.91 -18.44 -3.02
CA ALA A 182 16.46 -19.60 -3.80
C ALA A 182 15.86 -20.67 -2.88
N GLY A 183 14.64 -21.15 -3.20
CA GLY A 183 13.90 -22.11 -2.40
C GLY A 183 13.26 -21.54 -1.10
N GLY A 184 13.40 -20.23 -0.85
CA GLY A 184 12.78 -19.56 0.30
C GLY A 184 11.38 -19.04 -0.02
N TYR A 185 11.12 -17.78 0.37
CA TYR A 185 9.86 -17.09 0.05
C TYR A 185 10.02 -16.19 -1.16
N ALA A 186 8.98 -16.12 -1.97
CA ALA A 186 8.85 -15.22 -3.11
C ALA A 186 7.59 -14.34 -2.97
N VAL A 187 7.63 -13.19 -3.62
CA VAL A 187 6.47 -12.30 -3.79
C VAL A 187 6.29 -12.03 -5.26
N MET A 188 5.11 -12.40 -5.80
CA MET A 188 4.66 -11.98 -7.11
C MET A 188 3.81 -10.72 -6.96
N VAL A 189 4.12 -9.69 -7.74
CA VAL A 189 3.32 -8.48 -7.88
C VAL A 189 2.83 -8.42 -9.32
N LEU A 190 1.52 -8.49 -9.51
CA LEU A 190 0.87 -8.46 -10.82
C LEU A 190 -0.09 -7.27 -10.86
N GLU A 191 0.21 -6.31 -11.72
CA GLU A 191 -0.69 -5.20 -12.00
C GLU A 191 -1.62 -5.61 -13.15
N CYS A 192 -2.92 -5.49 -12.93
CA CYS A 192 -3.97 -6.01 -13.82
C CYS A 192 -4.86 -4.88 -14.34
N ASP A 193 -5.38 -5.05 -15.57
CA ASP A 193 -6.30 -4.10 -16.18
C ASP A 193 -7.70 -4.16 -15.56
N GLN A 194 -8.15 -5.37 -15.19
CA GLN A 194 -9.48 -5.61 -14.62
C GLN A 194 -9.43 -5.71 -13.10
N PRO A 195 -10.56 -5.41 -12.40
CA PRO A 195 -10.68 -5.66 -10.97
C PRO A 195 -10.48 -7.14 -10.61
N LEU A 196 -9.94 -7.37 -9.44
CA LEU A 196 -9.66 -8.70 -8.90
C LEU A 196 -10.87 -9.19 -8.08
N PRO A 197 -11.61 -10.23 -8.53
CA PRO A 197 -12.75 -10.74 -7.78
C PRO A 197 -12.32 -11.43 -6.48
N ASP A 198 -13.12 -11.32 -5.42
CA ASP A 198 -12.88 -11.98 -4.13
C ASP A 198 -12.79 -13.51 -4.27
N ALA A 199 -13.55 -14.09 -5.21
CA ALA A 199 -13.48 -15.51 -5.52
C ALA A 199 -12.08 -15.93 -6.00
N LEU A 200 -11.39 -15.11 -6.80
CA LEU A 200 -10.01 -15.36 -7.21
C LEU A 200 -9.07 -15.34 -6.00
N ILE A 201 -9.19 -14.33 -5.15
CA ILE A 201 -8.36 -14.18 -3.95
C ILE A 201 -8.52 -15.41 -3.04
N THR A 202 -9.77 -15.87 -2.86
CA THR A 202 -10.09 -17.05 -2.02
C THR A 202 -9.51 -18.32 -2.62
N GLU A 203 -9.65 -18.53 -3.92
CA GLU A 203 -9.09 -19.69 -4.63
C GLU A 203 -7.56 -19.74 -4.49
N LEU A 204 -6.89 -18.63 -4.79
CA LEU A 204 -5.42 -18.55 -4.69
C LEU A 204 -4.94 -18.81 -3.26
N ARG A 205 -5.65 -18.32 -2.23
CA ARG A 205 -5.33 -18.61 -0.82
C ARG A 205 -5.42 -20.09 -0.45
N GLY A 206 -6.24 -20.87 -1.16
CA GLY A 206 -6.38 -22.30 -0.97
C GLY A 206 -5.31 -23.17 -1.66
N MET A 207 -4.48 -22.60 -2.50
CA MET A 207 -3.44 -23.33 -3.23
C MET A 207 -2.27 -23.70 -2.33
N GLN A 208 -1.75 -24.91 -2.51
CA GLN A 208 -0.60 -25.38 -1.75
C GLN A 208 0.63 -24.51 -2.05
N GLY A 209 1.40 -24.13 -1.03
CA GLY A 209 2.59 -23.30 -1.18
C GLY A 209 2.32 -21.78 -1.31
N ILE A 210 1.07 -21.36 -1.45
CA ILE A 210 0.67 -19.96 -1.33
C ILE A 210 0.53 -19.60 0.15
N VAL A 211 1.25 -18.58 0.60
CA VAL A 211 1.30 -18.15 2.01
C VAL A 211 0.30 -17.04 2.28
N LYS A 212 0.20 -16.08 1.36
CA LYS A 212 -0.67 -14.91 1.50
C LYS A 212 -1.06 -14.39 0.12
N VAL A 213 -2.30 -13.96 -0.02
CA VAL A 213 -2.78 -13.27 -1.23
C VAL A 213 -3.49 -12.00 -0.82
N THR A 214 -3.13 -10.90 -1.46
CA THR A 214 -3.75 -9.58 -1.28
C THR A 214 -4.13 -9.02 -2.64
N GLY A 215 -5.40 -8.65 -2.81
CA GLY A 215 -5.89 -7.89 -3.95
C GLY A 215 -6.07 -6.43 -3.55
N LEU A 216 -5.54 -5.53 -4.36
CA LEU A 216 -5.77 -4.08 -4.25
C LEU A 216 -6.57 -3.67 -5.48
N ASN A 217 -7.85 -3.35 -5.33
CA ASN A 217 -8.71 -2.86 -6.40
C ASN A 217 -8.83 -1.34 -6.35
N LEU A 218 -8.65 -0.67 -7.49
CA LEU A 218 -8.80 0.79 -7.60
C LEU A 218 -10.21 1.27 -7.28
N ALA A 219 -11.23 0.52 -7.70
CA ALA A 219 -12.63 0.85 -7.45
C ALA A 219 -12.97 0.91 -5.95
N GLN A 220 -12.35 0.07 -5.12
CA GLN A 220 -12.52 0.12 -3.67
C GLN A 220 -11.92 1.38 -3.02
N GLN A 221 -11.06 2.10 -3.74
CA GLN A 221 -10.49 3.37 -3.30
C GLN A 221 -11.40 4.57 -3.61
N THR A 222 -12.42 4.40 -4.45
CA THR A 222 -13.36 5.46 -4.88
C THR A 222 -14.76 5.34 -4.28
N GLU A 223 -15.20 4.14 -3.90
CA GLU A 223 -16.59 3.88 -3.47
C GLU A 223 -16.96 4.36 -2.05
N THR A 224 -16.03 4.89 -1.28
CA THR A 224 -16.33 5.46 0.05
C THR A 224 -17.12 6.78 -0.02
N LYS A 225 -17.42 7.30 -1.22
CA LYS A 225 -18.13 8.58 -1.40
C LYS A 225 -19.66 8.49 -1.58
N GLU A 226 -20.23 7.32 -1.80
CA GLU A 226 -21.68 7.21 -2.10
C GLU A 226 -22.53 6.67 -0.94
N GLY A 227 -22.00 6.52 0.24
CA GLY A 227 -22.68 5.92 1.40
C GLY A 227 -22.68 6.75 2.69
N ALA A 228 -22.64 8.08 2.61
CA ALA A 228 -22.74 8.95 3.79
C ALA A 228 -23.77 10.08 3.56
#